data_1333029e2b0740a4881db1c6c9ee3b16
#
_entry.id   1333029e2b0740a4881db1c6c9ee3b16
#
_cell.length_a   1.000
_cell.length_b   1.000
_cell.length_c   1.000
_cell.angle_alpha   90.00
_cell.angle_beta   90.00
_cell.angle_gamma   90.00
#
_symmetry.space_group_name_H-M   'P 1'
#
loop_
_entity.id
_entity.type
_entity.pdbx_description
1 polymer ?
#
loop_
_entity_poly.entity_id
_entity_poly.type
_entity_poly.pdbx_seq_one_letter_code
_entity_poly.pdbx_strand_id
1 'polypeptide(L)'
;MQEAAGLRPIKMSASLIDSAYERLVEAIATGSLQPGERLTQEKLAARLQVSRQPISHALNRLRAAGLATGAGRRLVVAPIDSRRLGELYQLRAAIDGLAAQLAAEKISAGNLARELSPWIDILTRNRDLEDVAPTLDWIRADVRFHDAIYRLSCNSVLIDTVEPLWPHFRRSMGNALSEQRRRSHTRSEHRTIANAILEGRPKDAENAARYHVESAYSAAVEAGLTIRE
;
A
#
# COMPACT_ATOMS: atom_id res chain seq x y z
N MET A 1 -30.56 41.66 12.39
CA MET A 1 -29.25 41.01 12.22
C MET A 1 -29.41 39.55 12.66
N GLN A 2 -29.57 38.64 11.68
CA GLN A 2 -29.61 37.22 11.95
C GLN A 2 -28.14 36.72 12.02
N GLU A 3 -27.75 36.22 13.20
CA GLU A 3 -26.48 35.48 13.36
C GLU A 3 -26.52 34.25 12.43
N ALA A 4 -25.61 34.22 11.48
CA ALA A 4 -25.36 33.02 10.69
C ALA A 4 -24.93 31.92 11.65
N ALA A 5 -25.75 30.86 11.77
CA ALA A 5 -25.43 29.68 12.56
C ALA A 5 -24.19 29.01 11.98
N GLY A 6 -23.02 29.37 12.51
CA GLY A 6 -21.75 28.78 12.16
C GLY A 6 -21.77 27.28 12.50
N LEU A 7 -21.44 26.45 11.52
CA LEU A 7 -21.21 25.01 11.74
C LEU A 7 -20.15 24.86 12.83
N ARG A 8 -20.51 24.23 13.96
CA ARG A 8 -19.54 23.90 15.02
C ARG A 8 -18.72 22.71 14.58
N PRO A 9 -17.40 22.69 14.86
CA PRO A 9 -16.55 21.57 14.52
C PRO A 9 -17.03 20.30 15.21
N ILE A 10 -17.29 19.26 14.46
CA ILE A 10 -17.55 17.93 14.99
C ILE A 10 -16.20 17.34 15.36
N LYS A 11 -15.91 17.13 16.65
CA LYS A 11 -14.78 16.33 17.12
C LYS A 11 -15.09 14.85 16.87
N MET A 12 -14.91 14.39 15.65
CA MET A 12 -14.89 12.96 15.39
C MET A 12 -13.49 12.41 15.72
N SER A 13 -13.43 11.25 16.38
CA SER A 13 -12.20 10.46 16.48
C SER A 13 -11.92 9.77 15.14
N ALA A 14 -11.50 10.53 14.14
CA ALA A 14 -11.10 10.04 12.82
C ALA A 14 -10.08 8.89 12.97
N SER A 15 -9.21 8.96 13.98
CA SER A 15 -8.19 7.96 14.27
C SER A 15 -8.72 6.54 14.53
N LEU A 16 -9.90 6.36 15.16
CA LEU A 16 -10.42 5.01 15.46
C LEU A 16 -11.04 4.34 14.22
N ILE A 17 -11.71 5.11 13.36
CA ILE A 17 -12.22 4.62 12.08
C ILE A 17 -11.07 4.24 11.15
N ASP A 18 -10.05 5.09 11.07
CA ASP A 18 -8.87 4.84 10.25
C ASP A 18 -8.10 3.62 10.77
N SER A 19 -7.93 3.52 12.10
CA SER A 19 -7.30 2.35 12.72
C SER A 19 -8.07 1.06 12.44
N ALA A 20 -9.41 1.08 12.52
CA ALA A 20 -10.24 -0.08 12.20
C ALA A 20 -10.11 -0.45 10.71
N TYR A 21 -10.15 0.53 9.81
CA TYR A 21 -9.96 0.29 8.37
C TYR A 21 -8.61 -0.35 8.08
N GLU A 22 -7.51 0.23 8.58
CA GLU A 22 -6.16 -0.30 8.38
C GLU A 22 -6.01 -1.73 8.93
N ARG A 23 -6.55 -2.03 10.12
CA ARG A 23 -6.54 -3.39 10.68
C ARG A 23 -7.29 -4.40 9.81
N LEU A 24 -8.40 -3.98 9.19
CA LEU A 24 -9.14 -4.85 8.27
C LEU A 24 -8.38 -5.05 6.95
N VAL A 25 -7.76 -4.01 6.41
CA VAL A 25 -6.88 -4.12 5.23
C VAL A 25 -5.70 -5.06 5.51
N GLU A 26 -5.03 -4.93 6.66
CA GLU A 26 -3.96 -5.82 7.08
C GLU A 26 -4.43 -7.28 7.21
N ALA A 27 -5.61 -7.50 7.80
CA ALA A 27 -6.19 -8.83 7.94
C ALA A 27 -6.52 -9.48 6.58
N ILE A 28 -6.99 -8.69 5.61
CA ILE A 28 -7.20 -9.16 4.23
C ILE A 28 -5.85 -9.44 3.55
N ALA A 29 -4.86 -8.57 3.72
CA ALA A 29 -3.54 -8.72 3.11
C ALA A 29 -2.79 -9.96 3.62
N THR A 30 -2.91 -10.27 4.91
CA THR A 30 -2.27 -11.46 5.54
C THR A 30 -3.10 -12.73 5.43
N GLY A 31 -4.29 -12.67 4.81
CA GLY A 31 -5.19 -13.82 4.71
C GLY A 31 -5.92 -14.19 6.01
N SER A 32 -5.83 -13.37 7.06
CA SER A 32 -6.60 -13.54 8.30
C SER A 32 -8.11 -13.31 8.09
N LEU A 33 -8.47 -12.62 7.01
CA LEU A 33 -9.79 -12.51 6.43
C LEU A 33 -9.71 -12.99 4.98
N GLN A 34 -10.32 -14.15 4.69
CA GLN A 34 -10.21 -14.82 3.41
C GLN A 34 -11.21 -14.28 2.37
N PRO A 35 -10.91 -14.36 1.06
CA PRO A 35 -11.88 -14.08 0.00
C PRO A 35 -13.18 -14.88 0.20
N GLY A 36 -14.32 -14.20 0.10
CA GLY A 36 -15.65 -14.78 0.37
C GLY A 36 -16.03 -14.87 1.85
N GLU A 37 -15.10 -14.59 2.77
CA GLU A 37 -15.40 -14.57 4.20
C GLU A 37 -16.39 -13.45 4.54
N ARG A 38 -17.36 -13.79 5.39
CA ARG A 38 -18.44 -12.88 5.77
C ARG A 38 -17.96 -11.83 6.78
N LEU A 39 -18.16 -10.57 6.45
CA LEU A 39 -17.81 -9.41 7.27
C LEU A 39 -19.02 -8.97 8.11
N THR A 40 -19.08 -9.39 9.37
CA THR A 40 -20.16 -8.99 10.28
C THR A 40 -19.64 -7.97 11.30
N GLN A 41 -20.41 -6.89 11.48
CA GLN A 41 -20.04 -5.82 12.40
C GLN A 41 -19.81 -6.31 13.84
N GLU A 42 -20.69 -7.21 14.32
CA GLU A 42 -20.57 -7.77 15.66
C GLU A 42 -19.27 -8.52 15.90
N LYS A 43 -18.93 -9.46 14.99
CA LYS A 43 -17.72 -10.26 15.12
C LYS A 43 -16.46 -9.40 15.03
N LEU A 44 -16.44 -8.45 14.10
CA LEU A 44 -15.27 -7.57 13.91
C LEU A 44 -15.13 -6.57 15.06
N ALA A 45 -16.23 -6.01 15.56
CA ALA A 45 -16.23 -5.14 16.73
C ALA A 45 -15.69 -5.86 17.97
N ALA A 46 -16.11 -7.09 18.20
CA ALA A 46 -15.62 -7.93 19.31
C ALA A 46 -14.11 -8.25 19.14
N ARG A 47 -13.67 -8.65 17.93
CA ARG A 47 -12.26 -8.96 17.66
C ARG A 47 -11.33 -7.75 17.83
N LEU A 48 -11.78 -6.56 17.44
CA LEU A 48 -11.00 -5.31 17.53
C LEU A 48 -11.24 -4.53 18.83
N GLN A 49 -12.12 -5.04 19.73
CA GLN A 49 -12.47 -4.41 21.02
C GLN A 49 -12.94 -2.96 20.89
N VAL A 50 -13.77 -2.70 19.88
CA VAL A 50 -14.36 -1.39 19.60
C VAL A 50 -15.88 -1.49 19.45
N SER A 51 -16.58 -0.36 19.45
CA SER A 51 -18.02 -0.33 19.17
C SER A 51 -18.29 -0.65 17.68
N ARG A 52 -19.57 -0.94 17.35
CA ARG A 52 -19.97 -1.28 15.97
C ARG A 52 -19.82 -0.09 15.00
N GLN A 53 -19.90 1.13 15.50
CA GLN A 53 -19.91 2.33 14.64
C GLN A 53 -18.62 2.49 13.82
N PRO A 54 -17.39 2.51 14.39
CA PRO A 54 -16.16 2.59 13.59
C PRO A 54 -16.02 1.42 12.62
N ILE A 55 -16.49 0.20 12.99
CA ILE A 55 -16.48 -0.95 12.09
C ILE A 55 -17.41 -0.72 10.91
N SER A 56 -18.63 -0.20 11.14
CA SER A 56 -19.56 0.11 10.05
C SER A 56 -18.97 1.08 9.04
N HIS A 57 -18.28 2.13 9.50
CA HIS A 57 -17.58 3.08 8.64
C HIS A 57 -16.41 2.44 7.90
N ALA A 58 -15.60 1.63 8.58
CA ALA A 58 -14.48 0.92 7.96
C ALA A 58 -14.96 -0.07 6.88
N LEU A 59 -16.05 -0.81 7.12
CA LEU A 59 -16.64 -1.71 6.14
C LEU A 59 -17.20 -0.98 4.90
N ASN A 60 -17.79 0.20 5.09
CA ASN A 60 -18.21 1.03 3.96
C ASN A 60 -17.02 1.51 3.13
N ARG A 61 -15.89 1.87 3.77
CA ARG A 61 -14.65 2.22 3.06
C ARG A 61 -14.08 1.02 2.31
N LEU A 62 -14.04 -0.17 2.92
CA LEU A 62 -13.61 -1.41 2.22
C LEU A 62 -14.45 -1.69 0.98
N ARG A 63 -15.78 -1.48 1.08
CA ARG A 63 -16.68 -1.64 -0.07
C ARG A 63 -16.41 -0.59 -1.15
N ALA A 64 -16.25 0.67 -0.78
CA ALA A 64 -15.93 1.75 -1.71
C ALA A 64 -14.56 1.51 -2.41
N ALA A 65 -13.60 0.94 -1.70
CA ALA A 65 -12.30 0.53 -2.25
C ALA A 65 -12.35 -0.79 -3.06
N GLY A 66 -13.51 -1.47 -3.16
CA GLY A 66 -13.60 -2.75 -3.88
C GLY A 66 -12.99 -3.96 -3.16
N LEU A 67 -12.61 -3.81 -1.89
CA LEU A 67 -12.07 -4.91 -1.07
C LEU A 67 -13.14 -5.75 -0.40
N ALA A 68 -14.38 -5.25 -0.36
CA ALA A 68 -15.56 -5.98 0.08
C ALA A 68 -16.67 -5.82 -0.94
N THR A 69 -17.50 -6.86 -1.08
CA THR A 69 -18.65 -6.88 -2.00
C THR A 69 -19.93 -7.33 -1.30
N GLY A 70 -21.08 -6.96 -1.85
CA GLY A 70 -22.37 -7.21 -1.23
C GLY A 70 -22.84 -6.09 -0.32
N ALA A 71 -23.88 -6.32 0.47
CA ALA A 71 -24.46 -5.33 1.38
C ALA A 71 -25.08 -6.00 2.62
N GLY A 72 -25.12 -5.27 3.73
CA GLY A 72 -25.73 -5.71 4.98
C GLY A 72 -25.21 -7.07 5.45
N ARG A 73 -26.10 -8.01 5.66
CA ARG A 73 -25.74 -9.36 6.12
C ARG A 73 -25.00 -10.21 5.08
N ARG A 74 -24.92 -9.77 3.82
CA ARG A 74 -24.23 -10.46 2.71
C ARG A 74 -22.90 -9.81 2.35
N LEU A 75 -22.38 -8.91 3.17
CA LEU A 75 -21.07 -8.30 2.93
C LEU A 75 -19.97 -9.34 3.16
N VAL A 76 -19.12 -9.53 2.17
CA VAL A 76 -18.01 -10.49 2.19
C VAL A 76 -16.73 -9.82 1.69
N VAL A 77 -15.57 -10.39 2.03
CA VAL A 77 -14.29 -10.01 1.39
C VAL A 77 -14.42 -10.29 -0.11
N ALA A 78 -14.15 -9.28 -0.93
CA ALA A 78 -14.25 -9.44 -2.39
C ALA A 78 -13.24 -10.49 -2.88
N PRO A 79 -13.54 -11.29 -3.92
CA PRO A 79 -12.52 -12.08 -4.60
C PRO A 79 -11.46 -11.19 -5.22
N ILE A 80 -10.26 -11.74 -5.50
CA ILE A 80 -9.27 -11.01 -6.27
C ILE A 80 -9.66 -11.11 -7.75
N ASP A 81 -9.85 -9.97 -8.38
CA ASP A 81 -10.00 -9.86 -9.82
C ASP A 81 -8.59 -9.73 -10.42
N SER A 82 -8.10 -10.81 -11.03
CA SER A 82 -6.75 -10.88 -11.59
C SER A 82 -6.55 -9.95 -12.78
N ARG A 83 -7.59 -9.75 -13.62
CA ARG A 83 -7.54 -8.79 -14.72
C ARG A 83 -7.36 -7.38 -14.18
N ARG A 84 -8.22 -7.00 -13.23
CA ARG A 84 -8.16 -5.68 -12.59
C ARG A 84 -6.82 -5.47 -11.87
N LEU A 85 -6.30 -6.50 -11.23
CA LEU A 85 -5.00 -6.44 -10.58
C LEU A 85 -3.89 -6.20 -11.61
N GLY A 86 -3.91 -6.88 -12.75
CA GLY A 86 -2.96 -6.63 -13.85
C GLY A 86 -2.98 -5.18 -14.33
N GLU A 87 -4.17 -4.62 -14.55
CA GLU A 87 -4.35 -3.21 -14.92
C GLU A 87 -3.77 -2.26 -13.87
N LEU A 88 -3.98 -2.55 -12.58
CA LEU A 88 -3.43 -1.78 -11.46
C LEU A 88 -1.89 -1.85 -11.42
N TYR A 89 -1.29 -3.01 -11.68
CA TYR A 89 0.16 -3.16 -11.73
C TYR A 89 0.79 -2.45 -12.92
N GLN A 90 0.13 -2.42 -14.08
CA GLN A 90 0.57 -1.61 -15.22
C GLN A 90 0.60 -0.12 -14.88
N LEU A 91 -0.46 0.38 -14.22
CA LEU A 91 -0.51 1.76 -13.74
C LEU A 91 0.60 2.02 -12.71
N ARG A 92 0.78 1.11 -11.73
CA ARG A 92 1.80 1.22 -10.69
C ARG A 92 3.20 1.29 -11.30
N ALA A 93 3.53 0.46 -12.29
CA ALA A 93 4.83 0.49 -12.96
C ALA A 93 5.12 1.86 -13.57
N ALA A 94 4.12 2.52 -14.17
CA ALA A 94 4.27 3.86 -14.71
C ALA A 94 4.49 4.92 -13.60
N ILE A 95 3.71 4.86 -12.51
CA ILE A 95 3.79 5.78 -11.38
C ILE A 95 5.13 5.62 -10.64
N ASP A 96 5.50 4.39 -10.28
CA ASP A 96 6.74 4.11 -9.54
C ASP A 96 7.97 4.49 -10.36
N GLY A 97 7.95 4.20 -11.68
CA GLY A 97 9.03 4.61 -12.58
C GLY A 97 9.20 6.12 -12.63
N LEU A 98 8.11 6.87 -12.82
CA LEU A 98 8.15 8.33 -12.84
C LEU A 98 8.59 8.90 -11.49
N ALA A 99 8.09 8.35 -10.38
CA ALA A 99 8.47 8.81 -9.05
C ALA A 99 9.97 8.61 -8.78
N ALA A 100 10.52 7.45 -9.14
CA ALA A 100 11.94 7.14 -8.99
C ALA A 100 12.82 8.04 -9.87
N GLN A 101 12.41 8.29 -11.11
CA GLN A 101 13.07 9.24 -12.00
C GLN A 101 13.14 10.63 -11.37
N LEU A 102 11.99 11.18 -10.97
CA LEU A 102 11.90 12.52 -10.38
C LEU A 102 12.71 12.62 -9.07
N ALA A 103 12.68 11.58 -8.24
CA ALA A 103 13.50 11.52 -7.02
C ALA A 103 14.98 11.59 -7.34
N ALA A 104 15.47 10.84 -8.32
CA ALA A 104 16.87 10.87 -8.75
C ALA A 104 17.26 12.24 -9.36
N GLU A 105 16.39 12.89 -10.11
CA GLU A 105 16.60 14.24 -10.63
C GLU A 105 16.77 15.26 -9.49
N LYS A 106 15.96 15.15 -8.42
CA LYS A 106 16.08 16.03 -7.24
C LYS A 106 17.42 15.83 -6.51
N ILE A 107 17.84 14.58 -6.35
CA ILE A 107 19.16 14.25 -5.77
C ILE A 107 20.29 14.85 -6.62
N SER A 108 20.27 14.62 -7.93
CA SER A 108 21.28 15.11 -8.86
C SER A 108 21.39 16.63 -8.88
N ALA A 109 20.26 17.33 -8.76
CA ALA A 109 20.25 18.80 -8.71
C ALA A 109 20.77 19.41 -7.41
N GLY A 110 21.10 18.59 -6.39
CA GLY A 110 21.54 19.06 -5.07
C GLY A 110 20.42 19.76 -4.27
N ASN A 111 19.18 19.69 -4.74
CA ASN A 111 18.00 20.34 -4.15
C ASN A 111 17.37 19.50 -3.03
N LEU A 112 18.21 18.91 -2.17
CA LEU A 112 17.73 18.16 -1.02
C LEU A 112 17.36 19.14 0.10
N ALA A 113 16.09 19.49 0.16
CA ALA A 113 15.56 20.13 1.34
C ALA A 113 15.81 19.23 2.57
N ARG A 114 16.21 19.81 3.68
CA ARG A 114 16.48 19.10 4.95
C ARG A 114 15.30 18.21 5.37
N GLU A 115 14.11 18.58 4.95
CA GLU A 115 12.84 17.87 5.17
C GLU A 115 12.78 16.51 4.43
N LEU A 116 13.61 16.27 3.42
CA LEU A 116 13.67 15.00 2.67
C LEU A 116 14.60 13.96 3.31
N SER A 117 15.42 14.35 4.28
CA SER A 117 16.37 13.46 4.96
C SER A 117 15.73 12.20 5.55
N PRO A 118 14.53 12.25 6.21
CA PRO A 118 13.89 11.04 6.74
C PRO A 118 13.56 10.01 5.65
N TRP A 119 13.23 10.46 4.45
CA TRP A 119 12.88 9.58 3.32
C TRP A 119 14.13 8.92 2.72
N ILE A 120 15.26 9.65 2.67
CA ILE A 120 16.56 9.10 2.29
C ILE A 120 16.97 8.02 3.27
N ASP A 121 16.79 8.24 4.57
CA ASP A 121 17.07 7.25 5.60
C ASP A 121 16.27 5.96 5.41
N ILE A 122 15.01 6.06 4.99
CA ILE A 122 14.18 4.89 4.69
C ILE A 122 14.76 4.12 3.51
N LEU A 123 15.17 4.79 2.42
CA LEU A 123 15.77 4.13 1.27
C LEU A 123 17.08 3.41 1.63
N THR A 124 17.89 4.02 2.50
CA THR A 124 19.17 3.44 2.92
C THR A 124 19.02 2.30 3.91
N ARG A 125 18.03 2.36 4.81
CA ARG A 125 17.81 1.39 5.89
C ARG A 125 16.88 0.24 5.52
N ASN A 126 16.32 0.19 4.32
CA ASN A 126 15.43 -0.89 3.87
C ASN A 126 16.12 -2.30 3.85
N ARG A 127 17.28 -2.39 4.52
CA ARG A 127 18.15 -3.59 4.61
C ARG A 127 17.90 -4.42 5.87
N ASP A 128 17.13 -3.92 6.84
CA ASP A 128 17.22 -4.39 8.23
C ASP A 128 16.13 -5.39 8.65
N LEU A 129 15.20 -5.78 7.74
CA LEU A 129 14.25 -6.83 8.05
C LEU A 129 14.91 -8.20 7.95
N GLU A 130 14.88 -8.96 9.04
CA GLU A 130 15.29 -10.36 9.05
C GLU A 130 14.35 -11.19 8.19
N ASP A 131 14.88 -12.22 7.52
CA ASP A 131 14.09 -13.10 6.63
C ASP A 131 12.97 -13.84 7.38
N VAL A 132 13.11 -14.00 8.70
CA VAL A 132 12.13 -14.63 9.59
C VAL A 132 11.03 -13.68 10.08
N ALA A 133 11.09 -12.39 9.77
CA ALA A 133 10.08 -11.43 10.18
C ALA A 133 8.68 -11.82 9.64
N PRO A 134 7.60 -11.48 10.37
CA PRO A 134 6.23 -11.72 9.94
C PRO A 134 5.94 -11.07 8.57
N THR A 135 5.13 -11.73 7.73
CA THR A 135 4.75 -11.22 6.40
C THR A 135 4.19 -9.79 6.45
N LEU A 136 3.43 -9.46 7.49
CA LEU A 136 2.89 -8.11 7.67
C LEU A 136 3.99 -7.04 7.79
N ASP A 137 5.10 -7.36 8.45
CA ASP A 137 6.21 -6.40 8.60
C ASP A 137 6.93 -6.17 7.27
N TRP A 138 7.03 -7.21 6.43
CA TRP A 138 7.51 -7.11 5.06
C TRP A 138 6.61 -6.24 4.20
N ILE A 139 5.27 -6.43 4.25
CA ILE A 139 4.30 -5.59 3.54
C ILE A 139 4.43 -4.13 3.99
N ARG A 140 4.53 -3.88 5.30
CA ARG A 140 4.68 -2.52 5.84
C ARG A 140 6.00 -1.86 5.43
N ALA A 141 7.08 -2.63 5.36
CA ALA A 141 8.37 -2.12 4.92
C ALA A 141 8.36 -1.77 3.43
N ASP A 142 7.75 -2.62 2.61
CA ASP A 142 7.58 -2.39 1.17
C ASP A 142 6.79 -1.09 0.92
N VAL A 143 5.63 -0.93 1.59
CA VAL A 143 4.83 0.30 1.50
C VAL A 143 5.64 1.54 1.90
N ARG A 144 6.40 1.48 3.00
CA ARG A 144 7.23 2.62 3.44
C ARG A 144 8.33 2.96 2.43
N PHE A 145 8.92 1.95 1.80
CA PHE A 145 9.94 2.14 0.78
C PHE A 145 9.40 2.92 -0.42
N HIS A 146 8.26 2.50 -0.96
CA HIS A 146 7.63 3.19 -2.09
C HIS A 146 7.10 4.58 -1.70
N ASP A 147 6.50 4.75 -0.51
CA ASP A 147 6.08 6.06 -0.01
C ASP A 147 7.27 7.03 0.07
N ALA A 148 8.45 6.56 0.49
CA ALA A 148 9.65 7.37 0.52
C ALA A 148 10.04 7.86 -0.90
N ILE A 149 9.95 7.00 -1.92
CA ILE A 149 10.24 7.38 -3.31
C ILE A 149 9.25 8.44 -3.80
N TYR A 150 7.94 8.25 -3.53
CA TYR A 150 6.92 9.24 -3.91
C TYR A 150 7.17 10.61 -3.26
N ARG A 151 7.54 10.64 -1.98
CA ARG A 151 7.84 11.90 -1.29
C ARG A 151 9.12 12.55 -1.80
N LEU A 152 10.15 11.77 -2.10
CA LEU A 152 11.39 12.27 -2.71
C LEU A 152 11.17 12.82 -4.11
N SER A 153 10.15 12.34 -4.85
CA SER A 153 9.78 12.89 -6.15
C SER A 153 9.27 14.35 -6.08
N CYS A 154 8.83 14.79 -4.88
CA CYS A 154 8.18 16.10 -4.67
C CYS A 154 6.95 16.32 -5.57
N ASN A 155 6.27 15.27 -6.00
CA ASN A 155 5.06 15.32 -6.81
C ASN A 155 3.86 14.81 -6.00
N SER A 156 3.09 15.73 -5.41
CA SER A 156 1.93 15.38 -4.57
C SER A 156 0.84 14.64 -5.34
N VAL A 157 0.70 14.89 -6.63
CA VAL A 157 -0.32 14.21 -7.46
C VAL A 157 -0.04 12.71 -7.57
N LEU A 158 1.24 12.28 -7.59
CA LEU A 158 1.59 10.86 -7.56
C LEU A 158 1.14 10.22 -6.23
N ILE A 159 1.36 10.89 -5.11
CA ILE A 159 0.96 10.41 -3.78
C ILE A 159 -0.56 10.24 -3.72
N ASP A 160 -1.31 11.29 -4.08
CA ASP A 160 -2.77 11.29 -4.05
C ASP A 160 -3.38 10.23 -4.99
N THR A 161 -2.70 9.95 -6.11
CA THR A 161 -3.15 8.95 -7.09
C THR A 161 -2.93 7.52 -6.60
N VAL A 162 -1.80 7.23 -5.95
CA VAL A 162 -1.44 5.86 -5.55
C VAL A 162 -2.03 5.46 -4.20
N GLU A 163 -2.24 6.42 -3.29
CA GLU A 163 -2.71 6.15 -1.93
C GLU A 163 -3.99 5.29 -1.88
N PRO A 164 -5.04 5.57 -2.67
CA PRO A 164 -6.26 4.75 -2.69
C PRO A 164 -6.06 3.32 -3.23
N LEU A 165 -4.95 3.08 -3.96
CA LEU A 165 -4.67 1.79 -4.61
C LEU A 165 -3.87 0.84 -3.71
N TRP A 166 -3.21 1.35 -2.66
CA TRP A 166 -2.37 0.57 -1.76
C TRP A 166 -3.07 -0.66 -1.17
N PRO A 167 -4.34 -0.63 -0.76
CA PRO A 167 -5.00 -1.81 -0.22
C PRO A 167 -5.03 -3.00 -1.19
N HIS A 168 -5.12 -2.77 -2.50
CA HIS A 168 -5.06 -3.82 -3.52
C HIS A 168 -3.66 -4.42 -3.65
N PHE A 169 -2.62 -3.57 -3.65
CA PHE A 169 -1.23 -4.02 -3.71
C PHE A 169 -0.84 -4.80 -2.45
N ARG A 170 -1.16 -4.29 -1.25
CA ARG A 170 -0.93 -5.01 0.02
C ARG A 170 -1.55 -6.40 0.01
N ARG A 171 -2.75 -6.52 -0.54
CA ARG A 171 -3.45 -7.81 -0.65
C ARG A 171 -2.73 -8.80 -1.56
N SER A 172 -2.20 -8.34 -2.68
CA SER A 172 -1.44 -9.21 -3.60
C SER A 172 -0.07 -9.59 -3.05
N MET A 173 0.54 -8.73 -2.22
CA MET A 173 1.83 -8.99 -1.58
C MET A 173 1.79 -10.09 -0.54
N GLY A 174 0.64 -10.31 0.14
CA GLY A 174 0.52 -11.22 1.26
C GLY A 174 1.00 -12.63 0.95
N ASN A 175 0.56 -13.19 -0.18
CA ASN A 175 0.98 -14.52 -0.61
C ASN A 175 2.42 -14.51 -1.16
N ALA A 176 2.78 -13.54 -2.00
CA ALA A 176 4.10 -13.47 -2.60
C ALA A 176 5.20 -13.30 -1.54
N LEU A 177 5.02 -12.40 -0.56
CA LEU A 177 5.98 -12.15 0.51
C LEU A 177 5.93 -13.19 1.65
N SER A 178 5.09 -14.21 1.57
CA SER A 178 5.19 -15.36 2.48
C SER A 178 6.43 -16.22 2.18
N GLU A 179 6.95 -16.16 0.95
CA GLU A 179 8.11 -16.94 0.52
C GLU A 179 9.43 -16.20 0.76
N GLN A 180 10.39 -16.85 1.43
CA GLN A 180 11.71 -16.29 1.73
C GLN A 180 12.48 -15.90 0.47
N ARG A 181 12.40 -16.71 -0.59
CA ARG A 181 13.05 -16.42 -1.87
C ARG A 181 12.57 -15.09 -2.45
N ARG A 182 11.26 -14.81 -2.40
CA ARG A 182 10.70 -13.55 -2.90
C ARG A 182 11.16 -12.36 -2.06
N ARG A 183 11.24 -12.51 -0.72
CA ARG A 183 11.75 -11.47 0.18
C ARG A 183 13.18 -11.04 -0.18
N SER A 184 14.07 -12.01 -0.38
CA SER A 184 15.46 -11.73 -0.78
C SER A 184 15.54 -11.03 -2.14
N HIS A 185 14.69 -11.41 -3.09
CA HIS A 185 14.60 -10.78 -4.41
C HIS A 185 14.12 -9.33 -4.30
N THR A 186 13.00 -9.11 -3.59
CA THR A 186 12.45 -7.77 -3.32
C THR A 186 13.50 -6.85 -2.70
N ARG A 187 14.26 -7.34 -1.69
CA ARG A 187 15.34 -6.59 -1.07
C ARG A 187 16.43 -6.19 -2.07
N SER A 188 16.82 -7.09 -2.97
CA SER A 188 17.81 -6.81 -4.01
C SER A 188 17.31 -5.78 -5.01
N GLU A 189 16.06 -5.90 -5.45
CA GLU A 189 15.41 -4.96 -6.36
C GLU A 189 15.31 -3.56 -5.72
N HIS A 190 14.85 -3.45 -4.46
CA HIS A 190 14.78 -2.19 -3.72
C HIS A 190 16.17 -1.54 -3.58
N ARG A 191 17.23 -2.33 -3.35
CA ARG A 191 18.60 -1.81 -3.30
C ARG A 191 19.02 -1.21 -4.62
N THR A 192 18.69 -1.85 -5.74
CA THR A 192 18.99 -1.34 -7.08
C THR A 192 18.30 0.01 -7.32
N ILE A 193 17.02 0.11 -6.97
CA ILE A 193 16.26 1.37 -7.08
C ILE A 193 16.88 2.46 -6.20
N ALA A 194 17.12 2.15 -4.92
CA ALA A 194 17.67 3.11 -3.95
C ALA A 194 19.04 3.63 -4.40
N ASN A 195 19.94 2.76 -4.85
CA ASN A 195 21.26 3.16 -5.34
C ASN A 195 21.13 4.07 -6.57
N ALA A 196 20.26 3.74 -7.53
CA ALA A 196 20.07 4.57 -8.72
C ALA A 196 19.50 5.97 -8.36
N ILE A 197 18.59 6.06 -7.39
CA ILE A 197 18.07 7.34 -6.88
C ILE A 197 19.17 8.11 -6.19
N LEU A 198 19.88 7.52 -5.22
CA LEU A 198 20.88 8.19 -4.39
C LEU A 198 22.12 8.63 -5.18
N GLU A 199 22.43 7.95 -6.26
CA GLU A 199 23.51 8.31 -7.20
C GLU A 199 23.05 9.33 -8.25
N GLY A 200 21.80 9.78 -8.22
CA GLY A 200 21.25 10.76 -9.13
C GLY A 200 21.23 10.27 -10.59
N ARG A 201 20.83 9.01 -10.82
CA ARG A 201 20.72 8.37 -12.14
C ARG A 201 19.25 8.16 -12.54
N PRO A 202 18.57 9.19 -13.11
CA PRO A 202 17.11 9.18 -13.28
C PRO A 202 16.60 8.02 -14.15
N LYS A 203 17.27 7.75 -15.27
CA LYS A 203 16.82 6.69 -16.19
C LYS A 203 16.99 5.29 -15.62
N ASP A 204 18.07 5.07 -14.87
CA ASP A 204 18.30 3.79 -14.20
C ASP A 204 17.29 3.58 -13.07
N ALA A 205 16.98 4.64 -12.32
CA ALA A 205 15.98 4.61 -11.27
C ALA A 205 14.58 4.28 -11.82
N GLU A 206 14.18 4.92 -12.93
CA GLU A 206 12.93 4.63 -13.63
C GLU A 206 12.86 3.16 -14.04
N ASN A 207 13.88 2.68 -14.74
CA ASN A 207 13.91 1.32 -15.26
C ASN A 207 13.90 0.27 -14.14
N ALA A 208 14.66 0.51 -13.07
CA ALA A 208 14.71 -0.39 -11.92
C ALA A 208 13.37 -0.45 -11.18
N ALA A 209 12.68 0.69 -11.01
CA ALA A 209 11.38 0.74 -10.37
C ALA A 209 10.29 0.03 -11.20
N ARG A 210 10.28 0.23 -12.52
CA ARG A 210 9.36 -0.49 -13.43
C ARG A 210 9.58 -1.98 -13.38
N TYR A 211 10.84 -2.43 -13.50
CA TYR A 211 11.19 -3.83 -13.42
C TYR A 211 10.74 -4.47 -12.11
N HIS A 212 10.96 -3.79 -10.99
CA HIS A 212 10.53 -4.26 -9.67
C HIS A 212 9.01 -4.50 -9.61
N VAL A 213 8.21 -3.56 -10.12
CA VAL A 213 6.74 -3.69 -10.12
C VAL A 213 6.27 -4.83 -11.02
N GLU A 214 6.88 -5.00 -12.20
CA GLU A 214 6.59 -6.10 -13.12
C GLU A 214 6.96 -7.46 -12.50
N SER A 215 8.12 -7.54 -11.86
CA SER A 215 8.58 -8.71 -11.11
C SER A 215 7.65 -9.05 -9.93
N ALA A 216 7.17 -8.02 -9.22
CA ALA A 216 6.21 -8.20 -8.13
C ALA A 216 4.85 -8.72 -8.62
N TYR A 217 4.38 -8.24 -9.78
CA TYR A 217 3.16 -8.77 -10.40
C TYR A 217 3.32 -10.26 -10.77
N SER A 218 4.42 -10.62 -11.44
CA SER A 218 4.70 -12.00 -11.81
C SER A 218 4.72 -12.93 -10.60
N ALA A 219 5.40 -12.51 -9.52
CA ALA A 219 5.42 -13.27 -8.26
C ALA A 219 4.02 -13.39 -7.62
N ALA A 220 3.19 -12.35 -7.69
CA ALA A 220 1.84 -12.41 -7.18
C ALA A 220 0.96 -13.40 -7.96
N VAL A 221 1.12 -13.46 -9.28
CA VAL A 221 0.43 -14.45 -10.14
C VAL A 221 0.91 -15.87 -9.83
N GLU A 222 2.22 -16.10 -9.72
CA GLU A 222 2.81 -17.41 -9.38
C GLU A 222 2.35 -17.92 -8.01
N ALA A 223 2.22 -17.01 -7.02
CA ALA A 223 1.77 -17.35 -5.67
C ALA A 223 0.27 -17.71 -5.58
N GLY A 224 -0.41 -17.93 -6.69
CA GLY A 224 -1.77 -18.46 -6.74
C GLY A 224 -2.88 -17.41 -6.83
N LEU A 225 -2.57 -16.21 -7.30
CA LEU A 225 -3.60 -15.30 -7.80
C LEU A 225 -4.14 -15.82 -9.13
N THR A 226 -4.58 -17.11 -9.11
CA THR A 226 -5.05 -17.82 -10.29
C THR A 226 -6.31 -17.14 -10.83
N ILE A 227 -6.28 -16.84 -12.10
CA ILE A 227 -7.41 -16.41 -12.93
C ILE A 227 -8.52 -17.43 -12.72
N ARG A 228 -9.60 -17.09 -12.03
CA ARG A 228 -10.89 -17.74 -12.25
C ARG A 228 -11.51 -17.03 -13.43
N GLU A 229 -11.49 -17.72 -14.57
CA GLU A 229 -12.28 -17.35 -15.76
C GLU A 229 -13.76 -17.20 -15.40
#